data_686177f48d790a7e9c3b563e6d43bd32
#
_entry.id   686177f48d790a7e9c3b563e6d43bd32
#
_cell.length_a   1.000
_cell.length_b   1.000
_cell.length_c   1.000
_cell.angle_alpha   90.00
_cell.angle_beta   90.00
_cell.angle_gamma   90.00
#
_symmetry.space_group_name_H-M   'P 1'
#
loop_
_entity.id
_entity.type
_entity.pdbx_description
1 polymer ?
#
loop_
_entity_poly.entity_id
_entity_poly.type
_entity_poly.pdbx_seq_one_letter_code
_entity_poly.pdbx_strand_id
1 'polypeptide(L)'
;MDFDNIYEEYFDRVYYKVLSVVKNDDDAEDICQETFISVYKNLSKFREESNIYTWIYRIAINKTYDFFKKRKLEFEINDDVLSLPEDINFDTKVILEEKLKLI
;
A
#
# COMPACT_ATOMS: atom_id res chain seq x y z
N MET A 1 -12.50 10.76 -15.44
CA MET A 1 -12.48 9.45 -14.81
C MET A 1 -13.45 9.41 -13.65
N ASP A 2 -14.18 8.32 -13.58
CA ASP A 2 -15.17 8.11 -12.53
C ASP A 2 -14.54 7.28 -11.40
N PHE A 3 -14.58 7.79 -10.18
CA PHE A 3 -14.02 7.10 -9.03
C PHE A 3 -14.66 5.73 -8.81
N ASP A 4 -15.98 5.63 -8.97
CA ASP A 4 -16.67 4.36 -8.74
C ASP A 4 -16.15 3.26 -9.66
N ASN A 5 -15.92 3.58 -10.92
CA ASN A 5 -15.36 2.61 -11.87
C ASN A 5 -13.94 2.23 -11.51
N ILE A 6 -13.14 3.19 -11.04
CA ILE A 6 -11.78 2.94 -10.61
C ILE A 6 -11.77 2.01 -9.40
N TYR A 7 -12.65 2.27 -8.45
CA TYR A 7 -12.75 1.46 -7.23
C TYR A 7 -13.13 0.01 -7.59
N GLU A 8 -14.17 -0.16 -8.42
CA GLU A 8 -14.62 -1.50 -8.82
C GLU A 8 -13.53 -2.27 -9.57
N GLU A 9 -12.80 -1.58 -10.43
CA GLU A 9 -11.79 -2.26 -11.26
C GLU A 9 -10.53 -2.62 -10.48
N TYR A 10 -10.09 -1.78 -9.56
CA TYR A 10 -8.77 -1.92 -8.98
C TYR A 10 -8.73 -2.34 -7.52
N PHE A 11 -9.85 -2.25 -6.79
CA PHE A 11 -9.82 -2.53 -5.35
C PHE A 11 -9.29 -3.93 -5.05
N ASP A 12 -9.82 -4.95 -5.69
CA ASP A 12 -9.41 -6.32 -5.42
C ASP A 12 -7.94 -6.56 -5.75
N ARG A 13 -7.48 -5.99 -6.86
CA ARG A 13 -6.09 -6.13 -7.27
C ARG A 13 -5.14 -5.54 -6.24
N VAL A 14 -5.47 -4.36 -5.73
CA VAL A 14 -4.68 -3.70 -4.70
C VAL A 14 -4.77 -4.47 -3.38
N TYR A 15 -5.97 -4.92 -3.03
CA TYR A 15 -6.21 -5.66 -1.79
C TYR A 15 -5.33 -6.91 -1.72
N TYR A 16 -5.32 -7.71 -2.79
CA TYR A 16 -4.54 -8.94 -2.76
C TYR A 16 -3.04 -8.68 -2.71
N LYS A 17 -2.57 -7.62 -3.33
CA LYS A 17 -1.16 -7.26 -3.22
C LYS A 17 -0.80 -6.80 -1.81
N VAL A 18 -1.64 -5.99 -1.19
CA VAL A 18 -1.42 -5.56 0.18
C VAL A 18 -1.49 -6.75 1.14
N LEU A 19 -2.48 -7.62 0.93
CA LEU A 19 -2.63 -8.83 1.74
C LEU A 19 -1.38 -9.71 1.69
N SER A 20 -0.75 -9.82 0.52
CA SER A 20 0.46 -10.63 0.39
C SER A 20 1.62 -10.08 1.22
N VAL A 21 1.57 -8.80 1.55
CA VAL A 21 2.59 -8.14 2.36
C VAL A 21 2.29 -8.21 3.85
N VAL A 22 1.06 -7.84 4.23
CA VAL A 22 0.71 -7.71 5.65
C VAL A 22 0.19 -9.01 6.27
N LYS A 23 -0.25 -9.96 5.44
CA LYS A 23 -0.67 -11.30 5.88
C LYS A 23 -1.83 -11.30 6.89
N ASN A 24 -2.67 -10.29 6.85
CA ASN A 24 -3.81 -10.16 7.74
C ASN A 24 -4.93 -9.45 6.99
N ASP A 25 -6.12 -10.07 6.94
CA ASP A 25 -7.26 -9.56 6.17
C ASP A 25 -7.72 -8.19 6.66
N ASP A 26 -7.84 -8.02 7.98
CA ASP A 26 -8.33 -6.77 8.54
C ASP A 26 -7.34 -5.63 8.26
N ASP A 27 -6.06 -5.88 8.42
CA ASP A 27 -5.03 -4.88 8.15
C ASP A 27 -4.99 -4.52 6.67
N ALA A 28 -5.11 -5.53 5.79
CA ALA A 28 -5.11 -5.28 4.36
C ALA A 28 -6.34 -4.45 3.95
N GLU A 29 -7.50 -4.75 4.53
CA GLU A 29 -8.70 -3.99 4.24
C GLU A 29 -8.55 -2.52 4.68
N ASP A 30 -8.04 -2.29 5.88
CA ASP A 30 -7.82 -0.93 6.38
C ASP A 30 -6.87 -0.15 5.47
N ILE A 31 -5.78 -0.77 5.07
CA ILE A 31 -4.81 -0.13 4.17
C ILE A 31 -5.44 0.20 2.82
N CYS A 32 -6.24 -0.74 2.28
CA CYS A 32 -6.89 -0.52 1.00
C CYS A 32 -7.94 0.58 1.09
N GLN A 33 -8.72 0.62 2.17
CA GLN A 33 -9.69 1.71 2.35
C GLN A 33 -8.98 3.06 2.40
N GLU A 34 -7.90 3.17 3.16
CA GLU A 34 -7.14 4.42 3.20
C GLU A 34 -6.54 4.77 1.84
N THR A 35 -6.09 3.76 1.10
CA THR A 35 -5.55 3.97 -0.24
C THR A 35 -6.60 4.60 -1.15
N PHE A 36 -7.82 4.05 -1.16
CA PHE A 36 -8.86 4.56 -2.06
C PHE A 36 -9.47 5.87 -1.56
N ILE A 37 -9.42 6.16 -0.27
CA ILE A 37 -9.75 7.50 0.22
C ILE A 37 -8.76 8.52 -0.36
N SER A 38 -7.47 8.21 -0.36
CA SER A 38 -6.45 9.06 -0.98
C SER A 38 -6.66 9.20 -2.48
N VAL A 39 -7.01 8.10 -3.15
CA VAL A 39 -7.31 8.15 -4.58
C VAL A 39 -8.45 9.13 -4.84
N TYR A 40 -9.53 9.02 -4.08
CA TYR A 40 -10.69 9.90 -4.22
C TYR A 40 -10.29 11.36 -4.05
N LYS A 41 -9.55 11.65 -2.99
CA LYS A 41 -9.17 13.03 -2.66
C LYS A 41 -8.21 13.65 -3.69
N ASN A 42 -7.42 12.82 -4.36
CA ASN A 42 -6.36 13.31 -5.24
C ASN A 42 -6.59 12.98 -6.71
N LEU A 43 -7.75 12.43 -7.05
CA LEU A 43 -8.03 12.01 -8.42
C LEU A 43 -7.93 13.16 -9.41
N SER A 44 -8.35 14.35 -8.99
CA SER A 44 -8.27 15.55 -9.85
C SER A 44 -6.83 15.96 -10.15
N LYS A 45 -5.88 15.51 -9.35
CA LYS A 45 -4.46 15.81 -9.51
C LYS A 45 -3.73 14.76 -10.33
N PHE A 46 -4.39 13.65 -10.63
CA PHE A 46 -3.77 12.61 -11.42
C PHE A 46 -3.56 13.09 -12.84
N ARG A 47 -2.33 12.93 -13.33
CA ARG A 47 -1.97 13.28 -14.70
C ARG A 47 -2.02 12.02 -15.53
N GLU A 48 -2.74 12.06 -16.65
CA GLU A 48 -2.91 10.90 -17.53
C GLU A 48 -1.62 10.49 -18.23
N GLU A 49 -0.50 11.09 -17.87
CA GLU A 49 0.82 10.73 -18.39
C GLU A 49 1.31 9.38 -17.91
N SER A 50 0.71 8.85 -16.84
CA SER A 50 1.08 7.55 -16.29
C SER A 50 -0.13 6.65 -16.19
N ASN A 51 0.12 5.36 -16.03
CA ASN A 51 -0.92 4.37 -15.84
C ASN A 51 -1.59 4.59 -14.49
N ILE A 52 -2.92 4.65 -14.47
CA ILE A 52 -3.66 4.90 -13.23
C ILE A 52 -3.39 3.83 -12.17
N TYR A 53 -3.27 2.56 -12.59
CA TYR A 53 -2.99 1.49 -11.66
C TYR A 53 -1.64 1.70 -10.95
N THR A 54 -0.62 2.13 -11.70
CA THR A 54 0.69 2.40 -11.14
C THR A 54 0.60 3.50 -10.08
N TRP A 55 -0.18 4.54 -10.37
CA TRP A 55 -0.38 5.64 -9.42
C TRP A 55 -1.08 5.16 -8.16
N ILE A 56 -2.16 4.39 -8.30
CA ILE A 56 -2.89 3.83 -7.16
C ILE A 56 -1.96 2.92 -6.35
N TYR A 57 -1.18 2.10 -7.02
CA TYR A 57 -0.29 1.15 -6.37
C TYR A 57 0.79 1.87 -5.54
N ARG A 58 1.30 2.98 -6.03
CA ARG A 58 2.27 3.78 -5.26
C ARG A 58 1.64 4.34 -3.99
N ILE A 59 0.38 4.75 -4.06
CA ILE A 59 -0.34 5.20 -2.86
C ILE A 59 -0.46 4.03 -1.88
N ALA A 60 -0.82 2.85 -2.37
CA ALA A 60 -0.95 1.66 -1.53
C ALA A 60 0.36 1.29 -0.86
N ILE A 61 1.48 1.38 -1.59
CA ILE A 61 2.80 1.11 -1.02
C ILE A 61 3.11 2.09 0.10
N ASN A 62 2.82 3.36 -0.08
CA ASN A 62 3.04 4.37 0.94
C ASN A 62 2.19 4.11 2.18
N LYS A 63 0.94 3.72 2.01
CA LYS A 63 0.06 3.38 3.14
C LYS A 63 0.54 2.13 3.85
N THR A 64 1.04 1.15 3.12
CA THR A 64 1.60 -0.06 3.70
C THR A 64 2.86 0.26 4.52
N TYR A 65 3.70 1.14 3.98
CA TYR A 65 4.89 1.61 4.71
C TYR A 65 4.48 2.30 6.02
N ASP A 66 3.47 3.18 5.96
CA ASP A 66 2.98 3.87 7.16
C ASP A 66 2.45 2.88 8.18
N PHE A 67 1.78 1.82 7.73
CA PHE A 67 1.29 0.77 8.61
C PHE A 67 2.44 0.11 9.37
N PHE A 68 3.49 -0.28 8.68
CA PHE A 68 4.64 -0.92 9.32
C PHE A 68 5.37 0.04 10.27
N LYS A 69 5.49 1.29 9.88
CA LYS A 69 6.13 2.31 10.70
C LYS A 69 5.37 2.51 12.01
N LYS A 70 4.04 2.62 11.92
CA LYS A 70 3.19 2.78 13.08
C LYS A 70 3.31 1.58 14.01
N ARG A 71 3.32 0.38 13.44
CA ARG A 71 3.44 -0.85 14.23
C ARG A 71 4.77 -0.90 14.97
N LYS A 72 5.85 -0.48 14.32
CA LYS A 72 7.16 -0.40 14.96
C LYS A 72 7.14 0.53 16.16
N LEU A 73 6.51 1.68 16.02
CA LEU A 73 6.42 2.66 17.10
C LEU A 73 5.55 2.19 18.26
N GLU A 74 4.45 1.51 17.96
CA GLU A 74 3.51 1.05 18.99
C GLU A 74 4.09 -0.05 19.86
N PHE A 75 4.88 -0.95 19.27
CA PHE A 75 5.29 -2.18 19.96
C PHE A 75 6.78 -2.20 20.31
N GLU A 76 7.53 -1.14 20.01
CA GLU A 76 9.00 -1.12 20.18
C GLU A 76 9.62 -2.38 19.59
N ILE A 77 9.21 -2.72 18.39
CA ILE A 77 9.41 -4.02 17.80
C ILE A 77 10.86 -4.25 17.39
N ASN A 78 11.31 -5.49 17.59
CA ASN A 78 12.56 -5.98 17.05
C ASN A 78 12.54 -5.96 15.54
N ASP A 79 13.71 -5.88 14.91
CA ASP A 79 13.85 -5.86 13.46
C ASP A 79 13.14 -7.02 12.79
N ASP A 80 13.00 -8.15 13.48
CA ASP A 80 12.34 -9.33 12.94
C ASP A 80 10.88 -9.09 12.56
N VAL A 81 10.20 -8.20 13.27
CA VAL A 81 8.77 -7.93 13.02
C VAL A 81 8.58 -7.11 11.76
N LEU A 82 9.63 -6.45 11.30
CA LEU A 82 9.60 -5.68 10.06
C LEU A 82 10.04 -6.50 8.85
N SER A 83 10.29 -7.79 9.06
CA SER A 83 10.67 -8.68 7.96
C SER A 83 9.52 -8.78 6.97
N LEU A 84 9.81 -8.51 5.71
CA LEU A 84 8.81 -8.62 4.66
C LEU A 84 8.66 -10.09 4.24
N PRO A 85 7.43 -10.51 3.88
CA PRO A 85 7.22 -11.88 3.41
C PRO A 85 8.07 -12.19 2.17
N GLU A 86 8.52 -13.44 2.08
CA GLU A 86 9.35 -13.87 0.96
C GLU A 86 8.60 -13.88 -0.37
N ASP A 87 7.29 -14.04 -0.32
CA ASP A 87 6.46 -14.11 -1.51
C ASP A 87 5.96 -12.75 -2.00
N ILE A 88 6.48 -11.67 -1.42
CA ILE A 88 6.12 -10.33 -1.84
C ILE A 88 6.72 -10.02 -3.21
N ASN A 89 6.05 -9.19 -3.99
CA ASN A 89 6.54 -8.72 -5.27
C ASN A 89 7.89 -8.00 -5.07
N PHE A 90 8.86 -8.33 -5.93
CA PHE A 90 10.22 -7.79 -5.80
C PHE A 90 10.24 -6.26 -5.76
N ASP A 91 9.50 -5.62 -6.66
CA ASP A 91 9.48 -4.15 -6.72
C ASP A 91 8.92 -3.54 -5.45
N THR A 92 7.85 -4.12 -4.92
CA THR A 92 7.25 -3.67 -3.66
C THR A 92 8.23 -3.87 -2.52
N LYS A 93 8.89 -5.02 -2.49
CA LYS A 93 9.86 -5.33 -1.45
C LYS A 93 11.00 -4.31 -1.43
N VAL A 94 11.56 -4.00 -2.59
CA VAL A 94 12.65 -3.04 -2.70
C VAL A 94 12.22 -1.67 -2.21
N ILE A 95 11.05 -1.21 -2.65
CA ILE A 95 10.54 0.12 -2.26
C ILE A 95 10.31 0.19 -0.75
N LEU A 96 9.67 -0.84 -0.19
CA LEU A 96 9.39 -0.86 1.25
C LEU A 96 10.65 -0.95 2.08
N GLU A 97 11.61 -1.78 1.67
CA GLU A 97 12.88 -1.91 2.38
C GLU A 97 13.65 -0.59 2.38
N GLU A 98 13.69 0.11 1.25
CA GLU A 98 14.36 1.39 1.18
C GLU A 98 13.72 2.41 2.10
N LYS A 99 12.40 2.48 2.12
CA LYS A 99 11.68 3.41 2.98
C LYS A 99 11.87 3.09 4.45
N LEU A 100 11.87 1.81 4.81
CA LEU A 100 12.05 1.40 6.20
C LEU A 100 13.46 1.69 6.70
N LYS A 101 14.45 1.68 5.83
CA LYS A 101 15.82 2.02 6.20
C LYS A 101 15.99 3.48 6.57
N LEU A 102 15.08 4.33 6.12
CA LEU A 102 15.16 5.77 6.40
C LEU A 102 14.62 6.15 7.78
N ILE A 103 14.06 5.18 8.50
CA ILE A 103 13.50 5.40 9.83
C ILE A 103 14.61 5.28 10.92
#